data_8ebebd7811c8e9f5db10fef17763674a
#
_entry.id   8ebebd7811c8e9f5db10fef17763674a
#
_cell.length_a   1.000
_cell.length_b   1.000
_cell.length_c   1.000
_cell.angle_alpha   90.00
_cell.angle_beta   90.00
_cell.angle_gamma   90.00
#
_symmetry.space_group_name_H-M   'P 1'
#
loop_
_entity.id
_entity.type
_entity.pdbx_description
1 polymer ?
#
loop_
_entity_poly.entity_id
_entity_poly.type
_entity_poly.pdbx_seq_one_letter_code
_entity_poly.pdbx_strand_id
1 'polypeptide(L)'
;QLYNSDGSHPSPAGSYLAACVFYAIFFGEPFSSDYYAGLPSETALYLQRIAQEVVLANLVLWNRNQSKQPAGVTASFYPNPKFDRETPTLSKPYGSGLASVDEIKDYLQQLVVHSPGLAYMENIGVTKQGRTIPVLYLGTPDKKKVRVWIQAALHGNEPAGAEAVCMLVRYLLCEKEGRELLNHIAVALVPIANVDGYAIQQRRSADGYDLNRDQSKLEDAVTLLLKQSYQQWNPDVALDIHEYTPLRREFNLLRGVPTANAADVLFLPTGHLNAPLALRTLSEELFRREAEVVLNSAGYASGFYFTPRVADGSL
;
A
#
# COMPACT_ATOMS: atom_id res chain seq x y z
N GLN A 1 -20.86 -24.60 6.08
CA GLN A 1 -19.94 -24.51 4.95
C GLN A 1 -19.03 -23.30 5.16
N LEU A 2 -17.67 -23.49 5.11
CA LEU A 2 -16.69 -22.44 5.39
C LEU A 2 -16.33 -21.59 4.17
N TYR A 3 -16.69 -22.04 2.97
CA TYR A 3 -16.47 -21.31 1.72
C TYR A 3 -17.78 -21.06 1.00
N ASN A 4 -17.84 -19.99 0.22
CA ASN A 4 -18.93 -19.72 -0.70
C ASN A 4 -18.99 -20.77 -1.81
N SER A 5 -20.02 -20.74 -2.63
CA SER A 5 -20.23 -21.70 -3.74
C SER A 5 -19.11 -21.67 -4.80
N ASP A 6 -18.32 -20.61 -4.86
CA ASP A 6 -17.16 -20.49 -5.75
C ASP A 6 -15.91 -21.27 -5.26
N GLY A 7 -15.96 -21.83 -4.04
CA GLY A 7 -14.88 -22.62 -3.43
C GLY A 7 -13.60 -21.85 -3.09
N SER A 8 -13.56 -20.52 -3.31
CA SER A 8 -12.37 -19.70 -3.12
C SER A 8 -12.54 -18.59 -2.09
N HIS A 9 -13.72 -18.02 -1.97
CA HIS A 9 -13.98 -16.97 -0.99
C HIS A 9 -14.57 -17.55 0.28
N PRO A 10 -14.09 -17.14 1.46
CA PRO A 10 -14.66 -17.62 2.70
C PRO A 10 -16.11 -17.14 2.84
N SER A 11 -16.96 -18.02 3.33
CA SER A 11 -18.31 -17.66 3.75
C SER A 11 -18.25 -16.77 5.01
N PRO A 12 -19.36 -16.17 5.47
CA PRO A 12 -19.40 -15.51 6.77
C PRO A 12 -18.91 -16.40 7.93
N ALA A 13 -19.25 -17.68 7.92
CA ALA A 13 -18.78 -18.64 8.91
C ALA A 13 -17.26 -18.91 8.78
N GLY A 14 -16.73 -18.97 7.56
CA GLY A 14 -15.30 -19.12 7.31
C GLY A 14 -14.51 -17.91 7.77
N SER A 15 -14.98 -16.71 7.49
CA SER A 15 -14.36 -15.44 7.94
C SER A 15 -14.40 -15.32 9.47
N TYR A 16 -15.49 -15.71 10.09
CA TYR A 16 -15.63 -15.70 11.55
C TYR A 16 -14.68 -16.69 12.21
N LEU A 17 -14.59 -17.92 11.69
CA LEU A 17 -13.62 -18.92 12.18
C LEU A 17 -12.17 -18.38 12.07
N ALA A 18 -11.81 -17.81 10.92
CA ALA A 18 -10.48 -17.23 10.73
C ALA A 18 -10.18 -16.15 11.77
N ALA A 19 -11.12 -15.26 12.07
CA ALA A 19 -10.97 -14.25 13.10
C ALA A 19 -10.74 -14.87 14.49
N CYS A 20 -11.50 -15.90 14.86
CA CYS A 20 -11.33 -16.63 16.12
C CYS A 20 -9.94 -17.32 16.21
N VAL A 21 -9.49 -17.93 15.11
CA VAL A 21 -8.17 -18.56 15.01
C VAL A 21 -7.06 -17.53 15.18
N PHE A 22 -7.13 -16.42 14.46
CA PHE A 22 -6.13 -15.35 14.59
C PHE A 22 -6.10 -14.77 15.99
N TYR A 23 -7.26 -14.51 16.59
CA TYR A 23 -7.31 -14.04 17.97
C TYR A 23 -6.59 -15.01 18.92
N ALA A 24 -6.92 -16.31 18.85
CA ALA A 24 -6.30 -17.32 19.69
C ALA A 24 -4.79 -17.43 19.46
N ILE A 25 -4.31 -17.28 18.21
CA ILE A 25 -2.88 -17.25 17.89
C ILE A 25 -2.21 -16.00 18.49
N PHE A 26 -2.80 -14.82 18.30
CA PHE A 26 -2.15 -13.57 18.70
C PHE A 26 -2.16 -13.35 20.21
N PHE A 27 -3.25 -13.65 20.86
CA PHE A 27 -3.41 -13.38 22.29
C PHE A 27 -3.10 -14.58 23.18
N GLY A 28 -3.08 -15.80 22.64
CA GLY A 28 -2.83 -17.04 23.39
C GLY A 28 -3.97 -17.42 24.34
N GLU A 29 -5.17 -16.89 24.09
CA GLU A 29 -6.37 -17.11 24.90
C GLU A 29 -7.60 -17.38 24.03
N PRO A 30 -8.66 -17.98 24.60
CA PRO A 30 -9.88 -18.23 23.84
C PRO A 30 -10.54 -16.94 23.38
N PHE A 31 -10.96 -16.89 22.14
CA PHE A 31 -11.89 -15.86 21.70
C PHE A 31 -13.28 -16.12 22.30
N SER A 32 -13.78 -15.19 23.09
CA SER A 32 -15.12 -15.24 23.66
C SER A 32 -15.80 -13.89 23.40
N SER A 33 -16.89 -13.89 22.65
CA SER A 33 -17.64 -12.69 22.30
C SER A 33 -19.10 -13.03 22.04
N ASP A 34 -19.97 -12.11 22.41
CA ASP A 34 -21.40 -12.14 22.06
C ASP A 34 -21.66 -11.53 20.67
N TYR A 35 -20.63 -11.03 20.00
CA TYR A 35 -20.72 -10.57 18.63
C TYR A 35 -20.50 -11.73 17.66
N TYR A 36 -21.55 -12.14 16.99
CA TYR A 36 -21.57 -13.34 16.13
C TYR A 36 -21.48 -13.05 14.64
N ALA A 37 -21.22 -11.80 14.24
CA ALA A 37 -21.08 -11.37 12.84
C ALA A 37 -22.26 -11.79 11.93
N GLY A 38 -23.49 -11.78 12.48
CA GLY A 38 -24.71 -12.18 11.76
C GLY A 38 -24.93 -13.70 11.65
N LEU A 39 -24.06 -14.52 12.24
CA LEU A 39 -24.26 -15.97 12.32
C LEU A 39 -25.27 -16.36 13.41
N PRO A 40 -25.96 -17.49 13.28
CA PRO A 40 -26.69 -18.10 14.41
C PRO A 40 -25.72 -18.29 15.60
N SER A 41 -26.16 -17.99 16.81
CA SER A 41 -25.34 -18.06 18.01
C SER A 41 -24.70 -19.45 18.22
N GLU A 42 -25.46 -20.53 17.99
CA GLU A 42 -24.94 -21.87 18.08
C GLU A 42 -23.76 -22.12 17.12
N THR A 43 -23.86 -21.64 15.88
CA THR A 43 -22.80 -21.76 14.88
C THR A 43 -21.57 -20.95 15.30
N ALA A 44 -21.75 -19.71 15.76
CA ALA A 44 -20.66 -18.87 16.18
C ALA A 44 -19.90 -19.45 17.39
N LEU A 45 -20.62 -19.90 18.41
CA LEU A 45 -20.06 -20.55 19.59
C LEU A 45 -19.33 -21.86 19.25
N TYR A 46 -19.87 -22.63 18.31
CA TYR A 46 -19.18 -23.82 17.80
C TYR A 46 -17.84 -23.44 17.14
N LEU A 47 -17.80 -22.40 16.29
CA LEU A 47 -16.57 -21.95 15.62
C LEU A 47 -15.56 -21.37 16.60
N GLN A 48 -15.98 -20.64 17.63
CA GLN A 48 -15.11 -20.16 18.72
C GLN A 48 -14.44 -21.34 19.42
N ARG A 49 -15.23 -22.39 19.77
CA ARG A 49 -14.71 -23.59 20.42
C ARG A 49 -13.71 -24.34 19.53
N ILE A 50 -14.00 -24.53 18.24
CA ILE A 50 -13.07 -25.19 17.30
C ILE A 50 -11.76 -24.41 17.18
N ALA A 51 -11.82 -23.10 17.06
CA ALA A 51 -10.61 -22.26 17.03
C ALA A 51 -9.76 -22.45 18.32
N GLN A 52 -10.42 -22.45 19.48
CA GLN A 52 -9.78 -22.68 20.76
C GLN A 52 -9.14 -24.08 20.84
N GLU A 53 -9.88 -25.14 20.55
CA GLU A 53 -9.40 -26.52 20.61
C GLU A 53 -8.21 -26.77 19.67
N VAL A 54 -8.26 -26.25 18.44
CA VAL A 54 -7.22 -26.47 17.44
C VAL A 54 -5.99 -25.64 17.72
N VAL A 55 -6.13 -24.37 18.08
CA VAL A 55 -5.01 -23.44 18.23
C VAL A 55 -4.35 -23.58 19.59
N LEU A 56 -5.11 -23.48 20.69
CA LEU A 56 -4.54 -23.45 22.04
C LEU A 56 -3.97 -24.80 22.48
N ALA A 57 -4.55 -25.92 21.99
CA ALA A 57 -4.00 -27.26 22.25
C ALA A 57 -2.66 -27.50 21.50
N ASN A 58 -2.36 -26.72 20.46
CA ASN A 58 -1.22 -26.93 19.57
C ASN A 58 -0.41 -25.64 19.34
N LEU A 59 -0.30 -24.75 20.34
CA LEU A 59 0.38 -23.45 20.20
C LEU A 59 1.82 -23.57 19.67
N VAL A 60 2.50 -24.67 19.93
CA VAL A 60 3.85 -24.95 19.41
C VAL A 60 3.83 -25.09 17.88
N LEU A 61 2.80 -25.73 17.31
CA LEU A 61 2.64 -25.87 15.86
C LEU A 61 2.35 -24.51 15.19
N TRP A 62 1.79 -23.57 15.93
CA TRP A 62 1.51 -22.21 15.49
C TRP A 62 2.66 -21.23 15.81
N ASN A 63 3.86 -21.75 16.09
CA ASN A 63 5.06 -20.98 16.44
C ASN A 63 4.91 -20.12 17.72
N ARG A 64 4.00 -20.51 18.63
CA ARG A 64 3.78 -19.84 19.92
C ARG A 64 4.33 -20.68 21.07
N ASN A 65 5.52 -20.38 21.49
CA ASN A 65 6.09 -20.97 22.71
C ASN A 65 5.64 -20.13 23.90
N GLN A 66 4.73 -20.69 24.73
CA GLN A 66 4.16 -19.97 25.91
C GLN A 66 5.18 -19.49 26.94
N SER A 67 6.41 -19.99 26.91
CA SER A 67 7.39 -19.69 27.94
C SER A 67 8.24 -18.45 27.71
N LYS A 68 8.16 -17.81 26.56
CA LYS A 68 8.83 -16.54 26.26
C LYS A 68 8.09 -15.81 25.13
N GLN A 69 7.07 -15.03 25.49
CA GLN A 69 6.93 -13.80 24.75
C GLN A 69 8.07 -12.90 25.22
N PRO A 70 9.11 -12.63 24.44
CA PRO A 70 9.91 -11.47 24.70
C PRO A 70 8.93 -10.29 24.56
N ALA A 71 8.74 -9.55 25.64
CA ALA A 71 8.20 -8.20 25.51
C ALA A 71 9.07 -7.54 24.44
N GLY A 72 8.58 -7.47 23.19
CA GLY A 72 9.37 -6.95 22.08
C GLY A 72 9.28 -7.69 20.75
N VAL A 73 8.82 -8.96 20.71
CA VAL A 73 8.70 -9.66 19.40
C VAL A 73 7.65 -8.98 18.50
N THR A 74 6.54 -8.52 19.06
CA THR A 74 5.58 -7.69 18.33
C THR A 74 6.19 -6.35 17.92
N ALA A 75 6.99 -5.72 18.73
CA ALA A 75 7.66 -4.46 18.40
C ALA A 75 8.77 -4.62 17.35
N SER A 76 9.40 -5.80 17.24
CA SER A 76 10.41 -6.06 16.20
C SER A 76 9.81 -6.48 14.85
N PHE A 77 8.62 -7.11 14.85
CA PHE A 77 7.91 -7.44 13.60
C PHE A 77 7.00 -6.32 13.10
N TYR A 78 6.53 -5.48 14.01
CA TYR A 78 5.73 -4.30 13.71
C TYR A 78 6.38 -3.15 14.45
N PRO A 79 7.43 -2.54 13.89
CA PRO A 79 7.98 -1.34 14.46
C PRO A 79 6.79 -0.41 14.67
N ASN A 80 6.55 0.00 15.90
CA ASN A 80 5.57 1.02 16.19
C ASN A 80 6.22 2.36 15.80
N PRO A 81 6.09 2.80 14.55
CA PRO A 81 6.63 4.08 14.18
C PRO A 81 5.90 5.07 15.08
N LYS A 82 6.65 5.89 15.79
CA LYS A 82 6.09 7.07 16.42
C LYS A 82 5.64 7.97 15.28
N PHE A 83 4.40 7.79 14.84
CA PHE A 83 3.78 8.68 13.89
C PHE A 83 3.44 9.97 14.61
N ASP A 84 4.42 10.85 14.68
CA ASP A 84 4.21 12.25 15.10
C ASP A 84 3.48 13.05 14.00
N ARG A 85 3.10 12.37 12.91
CA ARG A 85 2.53 12.99 11.71
C ARG A 85 1.14 12.44 11.45
N GLU A 86 0.18 13.32 11.61
CA GLU A 86 -1.20 13.02 11.27
C GLU A 86 -1.38 13.00 9.75
N THR A 87 -2.05 11.97 9.25
CA THR A 87 -2.60 11.91 7.90
C THR A 87 -4.13 11.99 7.96
N PRO A 88 -4.83 12.21 6.85
CA PRO A 88 -6.29 12.26 6.87
C PRO A 88 -6.95 11.04 7.51
N THR A 89 -6.47 9.82 7.21
CA THR A 89 -7.00 8.59 7.83
C THR A 89 -6.62 8.47 9.30
N LEU A 90 -5.37 8.76 9.67
CA LEU A 90 -4.89 8.65 11.06
C LEU A 90 -5.54 9.66 12.00
N SER A 91 -5.98 10.80 11.45
CA SER A 91 -6.71 11.84 12.22
C SER A 91 -8.17 11.46 12.50
N LYS A 92 -8.69 10.40 11.86
CA LYS A 92 -10.08 9.95 12.04
C LYS A 92 -10.20 9.07 13.29
N PRO A 93 -11.35 9.03 13.94
CA PRO A 93 -11.62 8.06 14.99
C PRO A 93 -11.41 6.64 14.48
N TYR A 94 -10.87 5.77 15.33
CA TYR A 94 -10.70 4.36 14.99
C TYR A 94 -12.02 3.73 14.48
N GLY A 95 -11.95 3.01 13.36
CA GLY A 95 -13.12 2.40 12.74
C GLY A 95 -13.93 3.31 11.80
N SER A 96 -13.54 4.59 11.63
CA SER A 96 -14.22 5.52 10.71
C SER A 96 -13.91 5.27 9.22
N GLY A 97 -13.08 4.28 8.92
CA GLY A 97 -12.65 3.95 7.56
C GLY A 97 -11.53 4.86 7.04
N LEU A 98 -11.18 4.63 5.79
CA LEU A 98 -10.13 5.38 5.10
C LEU A 98 -10.58 6.81 4.79
N ALA A 99 -9.62 7.70 4.56
CA ALA A 99 -9.90 9.02 4.05
C ALA A 99 -10.47 8.94 2.62
N SER A 100 -11.48 9.74 2.35
CA SER A 100 -12.03 9.90 1.00
C SER A 100 -11.09 10.68 0.09
N VAL A 101 -11.37 10.67 -1.22
CA VAL A 101 -10.65 11.47 -2.21
C VAL A 101 -10.64 12.95 -1.82
N ASP A 102 -11.78 13.49 -1.37
CA ASP A 102 -11.91 14.89 -1.01
C ASP A 102 -11.15 15.21 0.28
N GLU A 103 -11.22 14.36 1.32
CA GLU A 103 -10.46 14.55 2.55
C GLU A 103 -8.93 14.58 2.31
N ILE A 104 -8.42 13.70 1.44
CA ILE A 104 -6.99 13.72 1.05
C ILE A 104 -6.65 15.00 0.29
N LYS A 105 -7.48 15.37 -0.66
CA LYS A 105 -7.30 16.57 -1.47
C LYS A 105 -7.33 17.85 -0.61
N ASP A 106 -8.28 17.96 0.31
CA ASP A 106 -8.40 19.11 1.21
C ASP A 106 -7.22 19.22 2.16
N TYR A 107 -6.75 18.08 2.71
CA TYR A 107 -5.55 18.04 3.53
C TYR A 107 -4.33 18.55 2.78
N LEU A 108 -4.11 18.07 1.56
CA LEU A 108 -2.98 18.49 0.73
C LEU A 108 -3.10 19.95 0.31
N GLN A 109 -4.30 20.43 -0.01
CA GLN A 109 -4.56 21.82 -0.32
C GLN A 109 -4.23 22.76 0.85
N GLN A 110 -4.55 22.35 2.08
CA GLN A 110 -4.18 23.11 3.28
C GLN A 110 -2.66 23.22 3.43
N LEU A 111 -1.91 22.14 3.23
CA LEU A 111 -0.44 22.19 3.28
C LEU A 111 0.14 23.12 2.22
N VAL A 112 -0.42 23.11 1.01
CA VAL A 112 0.00 24.01 -0.09
C VAL A 112 -0.27 25.48 0.27
N VAL A 113 -1.46 25.81 0.79
CA VAL A 113 -1.82 27.17 1.21
C VAL A 113 -0.89 27.72 2.29
N HIS A 114 -0.46 26.83 3.22
CA HIS A 114 0.49 27.23 4.29
C HIS A 114 1.96 27.23 3.84
N SER A 115 2.24 26.93 2.58
CA SER A 115 3.61 26.87 2.03
C SER A 115 3.76 27.72 0.75
N PRO A 116 3.44 29.02 0.79
CA PRO A 116 3.45 29.87 -0.39
C PRO A 116 4.84 29.94 -1.02
N GLY A 117 4.90 29.80 -2.34
CA GLY A 117 6.14 29.82 -3.11
C GLY A 117 6.95 28.52 -3.10
N LEU A 118 6.59 27.54 -2.26
CA LEU A 118 7.22 26.22 -2.22
C LEU A 118 6.42 25.15 -2.93
N ALA A 119 5.10 25.29 -2.98
CA ALA A 119 4.20 24.29 -3.56
C ALA A 119 3.00 24.93 -4.25
N TYR A 120 2.46 24.21 -5.22
CA TYR A 120 1.16 24.48 -5.82
C TYR A 120 0.49 23.18 -6.23
N MET A 121 -0.82 23.21 -6.43
CA MET A 121 -1.61 22.06 -6.86
C MET A 121 -2.40 22.41 -8.11
N GLU A 122 -2.39 21.53 -9.09
CA GLU A 122 -3.16 21.62 -10.34
C GLU A 122 -4.03 20.39 -10.52
N ASN A 123 -5.11 20.56 -11.28
CA ASN A 123 -5.92 19.44 -11.75
C ASN A 123 -5.54 19.15 -13.20
N ILE A 124 -5.04 17.96 -13.48
CA ILE A 124 -4.62 17.56 -14.84
C ILE A 124 -5.78 17.11 -15.72
N GLY A 125 -6.96 16.93 -15.15
CA GLY A 125 -8.18 16.59 -15.87
C GLY A 125 -9.31 16.16 -14.97
N VAL A 126 -10.39 15.76 -15.59
CA VAL A 126 -11.62 15.29 -14.95
C VAL A 126 -11.93 13.89 -15.45
N THR A 127 -12.25 12.99 -14.55
CA THR A 127 -12.63 11.62 -14.89
C THR A 127 -14.06 11.53 -15.43
N LYS A 128 -14.44 10.37 -15.92
CA LYS A 128 -15.81 10.09 -16.38
C LYS A 128 -16.88 10.29 -15.28
N GLN A 129 -16.50 10.10 -14.01
CA GLN A 129 -17.39 10.32 -12.86
C GLN A 129 -17.37 11.76 -12.35
N GLY A 130 -16.73 12.68 -13.08
CA GLY A 130 -16.66 14.10 -12.72
C GLY A 130 -15.65 14.46 -11.63
N ARG A 131 -14.76 13.53 -11.23
CA ARG A 131 -13.72 13.80 -10.23
C ARG A 131 -12.47 14.37 -10.87
N THR A 132 -11.89 15.36 -10.23
CA THR A 132 -10.61 15.95 -10.66
C THR A 132 -9.43 15.10 -10.22
N ILE A 133 -8.37 15.05 -11.03
CA ILE A 133 -7.12 14.36 -10.72
C ILE A 133 -6.08 15.42 -10.32
N PRO A 134 -5.77 15.56 -9.02
CA PRO A 134 -4.82 16.55 -8.55
C PRO A 134 -3.37 16.07 -8.73
N VAL A 135 -2.51 17.00 -9.10
CA VAL A 135 -1.05 16.86 -9.06
C VAL A 135 -0.48 17.99 -8.22
N LEU A 136 0.36 17.65 -7.26
CA LEU A 136 1.09 18.61 -6.44
C LEU A 136 2.49 18.77 -6.98
N TYR A 137 2.95 20.01 -7.05
CA TYR A 137 4.29 20.36 -7.44
C TYR A 137 4.99 21.05 -6.28
N LEU A 138 6.12 20.49 -5.82
CA LEU A 138 6.91 20.99 -4.71
C LEU A 138 8.31 21.34 -5.18
N GLY A 139 8.79 22.49 -4.72
CA GLY A 139 10.05 23.05 -5.18
C GLY A 139 9.96 23.59 -6.61
N THR A 140 10.74 24.63 -6.92
CA THR A 140 10.79 25.17 -8.28
C THR A 140 11.72 24.33 -9.15
N PRO A 141 11.26 23.80 -10.30
CA PRO A 141 12.14 23.06 -11.20
C PRO A 141 13.22 23.99 -11.76
N ASP A 142 14.45 23.50 -11.72
CA ASP A 142 15.62 24.19 -12.25
C ASP A 142 16.56 23.13 -12.86
N LYS A 143 17.49 23.54 -13.72
CA LYS A 143 18.42 22.63 -14.41
C LYS A 143 19.38 21.89 -13.46
N LYS A 144 19.53 22.38 -12.23
CA LYS A 144 20.41 21.79 -11.21
C LYS A 144 19.69 20.83 -10.27
N LYS A 145 18.35 20.78 -10.32
CA LYS A 145 17.54 19.94 -9.46
C LYS A 145 17.14 18.66 -10.17
N VAL A 146 17.17 17.56 -9.43
CA VAL A 146 16.58 16.29 -9.88
C VAL A 146 15.06 16.41 -9.84
N ARG A 147 14.43 16.14 -10.97
CA ARG A 147 12.97 16.12 -11.06
C ARG A 147 12.45 14.73 -10.75
N VAL A 148 11.58 14.66 -9.76
CA VAL A 148 10.99 13.42 -9.28
C VAL A 148 9.50 13.40 -9.60
N TRP A 149 9.00 12.28 -10.10
CA TRP A 149 7.59 11.98 -10.22
C TRP A 149 7.22 10.88 -9.25
N ILE A 150 6.18 11.09 -8.46
CA ILE A 150 5.65 10.07 -7.55
C ILE A 150 4.16 9.95 -7.80
N GLN A 151 3.69 8.75 -8.08
CA GLN A 151 2.25 8.48 -8.17
C GLN A 151 1.85 7.35 -7.24
N ALA A 152 0.63 7.41 -6.73
CA ALA A 152 0.05 6.42 -5.84
C ALA A 152 -1.39 6.10 -6.22
N ALA A 153 -1.93 5.03 -5.66
CA ALA A 153 -3.28 4.57 -5.88
C ALA A 153 -3.66 4.48 -7.39
N LEU A 154 -2.73 3.96 -8.21
CA LEU A 154 -2.99 3.60 -9.60
C LEU A 154 -4.05 2.48 -9.65
N HIS A 155 -4.05 1.61 -8.65
CA HIS A 155 -5.19 0.76 -8.34
C HIS A 155 -5.98 1.38 -7.19
N GLY A 156 -7.28 1.62 -7.38
CA GLY A 156 -8.09 2.36 -6.42
C GLY A 156 -8.31 1.66 -5.07
N ASN A 157 -8.05 0.37 -4.99
CA ASN A 157 -8.13 -0.41 -3.74
C ASN A 157 -6.77 -0.52 -3.02
N GLU A 158 -5.83 0.36 -3.33
CA GLU A 158 -4.49 0.42 -2.72
C GLU A 158 -4.28 1.80 -2.04
N PRO A 159 -4.96 2.08 -0.90
CA PRO A 159 -5.01 3.41 -0.30
C PRO A 159 -3.73 3.85 0.45
N ALA A 160 -2.89 2.92 0.90
CA ALA A 160 -1.71 3.25 1.72
C ALA A 160 -0.73 4.18 0.98
N GLY A 161 -0.62 4.05 -0.34
CA GLY A 161 0.21 4.95 -1.16
C GLY A 161 -0.25 6.41 -1.10
N ALA A 162 -1.57 6.66 -1.09
CA ALA A 162 -2.12 8.00 -0.97
C ALA A 162 -1.79 8.64 0.39
N GLU A 163 -1.91 7.87 1.48
CA GLU A 163 -1.52 8.28 2.83
C GLU A 163 -0.01 8.55 2.93
N ALA A 164 0.81 7.70 2.31
CA ALA A 164 2.27 7.90 2.26
C ALA A 164 2.64 9.21 1.53
N VAL A 165 1.93 9.55 0.46
CA VAL A 165 2.10 10.85 -0.23
C VAL A 165 1.72 12.01 0.70
N CYS A 166 0.63 11.91 1.46
CA CYS A 166 0.26 12.93 2.45
C CYS A 166 1.37 13.16 3.49
N MET A 167 1.95 12.08 4.03
CA MET A 167 3.07 12.16 4.97
C MET A 167 4.30 12.80 4.34
N LEU A 168 4.65 12.39 3.11
CA LEU A 168 5.79 12.93 2.39
C LEU A 168 5.64 14.43 2.10
N VAL A 169 4.47 14.85 1.63
CA VAL A 169 4.18 16.28 1.38
C VAL A 169 4.31 17.08 2.66
N ARG A 170 3.74 16.59 3.77
CA ARG A 170 3.88 17.24 5.08
C ARG A 170 5.37 17.34 5.48
N TYR A 171 6.13 16.26 5.36
CA TYR A 171 7.57 16.28 5.65
C TYR A 171 8.31 17.33 4.82
N LEU A 172 8.10 17.31 3.50
CA LEU A 172 8.79 18.22 2.58
C LEU A 172 8.43 19.69 2.79
N LEU A 173 7.20 20.00 3.21
CA LEU A 173 6.72 21.37 3.37
C LEU A 173 6.84 21.91 4.80
N CYS A 174 6.73 21.05 5.82
CA CYS A 174 6.65 21.51 7.21
C CYS A 174 7.95 21.32 8.01
N GLU A 175 8.80 20.34 7.62
CA GLU A 175 10.02 20.05 8.36
C GLU A 175 11.23 20.71 7.72
N LYS A 176 12.22 21.06 8.55
CA LYS A 176 13.41 21.78 8.11
C LYS A 176 14.20 20.96 7.09
N GLU A 177 14.46 19.70 7.42
CA GLU A 177 15.21 18.76 6.58
C GLU A 177 14.47 18.48 5.26
N GLY A 178 13.15 18.36 5.30
CA GLY A 178 12.32 18.21 4.11
C GLY A 178 12.42 19.43 3.19
N ARG A 179 12.34 20.65 3.75
CA ARG A 179 12.49 21.89 2.97
C ARG A 179 13.90 22.06 2.40
N GLU A 180 14.93 21.62 3.12
CA GLU A 180 16.30 21.61 2.62
C GLU A 180 16.46 20.71 1.41
N LEU A 181 15.77 19.55 1.37
CA LEU A 181 15.76 18.67 0.20
C LEU A 181 15.18 19.37 -1.05
N LEU A 182 14.18 20.23 -0.90
CA LEU A 182 13.60 20.98 -2.02
C LEU A 182 14.56 21.98 -2.66
N ASN A 183 15.74 22.24 -2.08
CA ASN A 183 16.80 22.97 -2.73
C ASN A 183 17.52 22.12 -3.81
N HIS A 184 17.44 20.78 -3.71
CA HIS A 184 18.13 19.83 -4.58
C HIS A 184 17.19 19.07 -5.52
N ILE A 185 15.92 18.94 -5.15
CA ILE A 185 14.91 18.23 -5.92
C ILE A 185 13.70 19.12 -6.20
N ALA A 186 12.99 18.81 -7.28
CA ALA A 186 11.65 19.30 -7.55
C ALA A 186 10.73 18.07 -7.75
N VAL A 187 9.60 18.05 -7.08
CA VAL A 187 8.76 16.84 -7.01
C VAL A 187 7.36 17.13 -7.55
N ALA A 188 6.89 16.28 -8.45
CA ALA A 188 5.49 16.20 -8.85
C ALA A 188 4.88 14.94 -8.20
N LEU A 189 3.76 15.09 -7.48
CA LEU A 189 3.10 14.01 -6.75
C LEU A 189 1.65 13.88 -7.18
N VAL A 190 1.27 12.67 -7.55
CA VAL A 190 -0.13 12.27 -7.80
C VAL A 190 -0.59 11.42 -6.62
N PRO A 191 -1.33 11.97 -5.67
CA PRO A 191 -1.71 11.22 -4.45
C PRO A 191 -2.66 10.07 -4.76
N ILE A 192 -3.59 10.28 -5.69
CA ILE A 192 -4.57 9.29 -6.12
C ILE A 192 -4.68 9.34 -7.64
N ALA A 193 -4.00 8.42 -8.32
CA ALA A 193 -4.04 8.36 -9.78
C ALA A 193 -5.40 7.89 -10.32
N ASN A 194 -6.02 6.92 -9.66
CA ASN A 194 -7.33 6.37 -9.99
C ASN A 194 -8.39 6.85 -8.98
N VAL A 195 -8.78 8.11 -9.09
CA VAL A 195 -9.71 8.73 -8.14
C VAL A 195 -11.10 8.07 -8.13
N ASP A 196 -11.58 7.56 -9.26
CA ASP A 196 -12.87 6.88 -9.34
C ASP A 196 -12.82 5.49 -8.69
N GLY A 197 -11.78 4.71 -9.00
CA GLY A 197 -11.57 3.42 -8.35
C GLY A 197 -11.32 3.55 -6.86
N TYR A 198 -10.57 4.57 -6.44
CA TYR A 198 -10.32 4.85 -5.02
C TYR A 198 -11.61 5.17 -4.25
N ALA A 199 -12.49 5.98 -4.82
CA ALA A 199 -13.74 6.36 -4.19
C ALA A 199 -14.65 5.16 -3.86
N ILE A 200 -14.52 4.06 -4.59
CA ILE A 200 -15.31 2.83 -4.40
C ILE A 200 -14.42 1.62 -4.02
N GLN A 201 -13.16 1.86 -3.70
CA GLN A 201 -12.17 0.84 -3.30
C GLN A 201 -12.07 -0.31 -4.31
N GLN A 202 -12.00 0.01 -5.60
CA GLN A 202 -11.85 -0.95 -6.68
C GLN A 202 -10.55 -0.74 -7.45
N ARG A 203 -9.96 -1.85 -7.90
CA ARG A 203 -8.70 -1.85 -8.64
C ARG A 203 -8.77 -1.05 -9.94
N ARG A 204 -9.86 -1.21 -10.69
CA ARG A 204 -10.02 -0.69 -12.04
C ARG A 204 -10.56 0.74 -12.05
N SER A 205 -10.35 1.45 -13.17
CA SER A 205 -10.98 2.74 -13.44
C SER A 205 -12.50 2.60 -13.62
N ALA A 206 -13.20 3.72 -13.71
CA ALA A 206 -14.63 3.76 -14.00
C ALA A 206 -15.00 3.13 -15.36
N ASP A 207 -14.07 3.12 -16.30
CA ASP A 207 -14.24 2.49 -17.61
C ASP A 207 -13.84 1.00 -17.63
N GLY A 208 -13.44 0.45 -16.48
CA GLY A 208 -13.11 -0.95 -16.30
C GLY A 208 -11.66 -1.31 -16.67
N TYR A 209 -10.82 -0.34 -16.96
CA TYR A 209 -9.41 -0.58 -17.29
C TYR A 209 -8.55 -0.78 -16.03
N ASP A 210 -7.60 -1.69 -16.12
CA ASP A 210 -6.47 -1.74 -15.20
C ASP A 210 -5.42 -0.73 -15.68
N LEU A 211 -5.34 0.42 -15.01
CA LEU A 211 -4.46 1.52 -15.43
C LEU A 211 -2.98 1.09 -15.45
N ASN A 212 -2.60 0.10 -14.65
CA ASN A 212 -1.24 -0.46 -14.65
C ASN A 212 -1.00 -1.46 -15.81
N ARG A 213 -1.97 -1.72 -16.65
CA ARG A 213 -1.86 -2.49 -17.90
C ARG A 213 -2.09 -1.62 -19.12
N ASP A 214 -2.52 -0.38 -18.91
CA ASP A 214 -2.88 0.54 -19.98
C ASP A 214 -1.77 1.56 -20.34
N GLN A 215 -0.66 1.57 -19.60
CA GLN A 215 0.45 2.53 -19.74
C GLN A 215 1.09 2.57 -21.14
N SER A 216 0.96 1.50 -21.91
CA SER A 216 1.44 1.41 -23.31
C SER A 216 0.35 1.56 -24.34
N LYS A 217 -0.91 1.31 -23.97
CA LYS A 217 -2.07 1.36 -24.86
C LYS A 217 -2.73 2.74 -24.86
N LEU A 218 -2.85 3.35 -23.67
CA LEU A 218 -3.45 4.67 -23.45
C LEU A 218 -4.93 4.72 -23.91
N GLU A 219 -5.67 3.65 -23.65
CA GLU A 219 -7.09 3.53 -23.99
C GLU A 219 -7.99 4.25 -22.98
N ASP A 220 -7.56 4.29 -21.70
CA ASP A 220 -8.26 5.02 -20.65
C ASP A 220 -7.84 6.48 -20.59
N ALA A 221 -8.81 7.38 -20.48
CA ALA A 221 -8.56 8.82 -20.43
C ALA A 221 -7.68 9.22 -19.23
N VAL A 222 -7.81 8.54 -18.09
CA VAL A 222 -6.98 8.79 -16.90
C VAL A 222 -5.52 8.46 -17.19
N THR A 223 -5.26 7.31 -17.81
CA THR A 223 -3.88 6.92 -18.20
C THR A 223 -3.27 7.94 -19.16
N LEU A 224 -4.05 8.43 -20.11
CA LEU A 224 -3.60 9.44 -21.06
C LEU A 224 -3.24 10.76 -20.35
N LEU A 225 -4.09 11.26 -19.45
CA LEU A 225 -3.84 12.47 -18.65
C LEU A 225 -2.59 12.34 -17.79
N LEU A 226 -2.44 11.22 -17.07
CA LEU A 226 -1.24 10.93 -16.28
C LEU A 226 0.02 10.92 -17.14
N LYS A 227 -0.05 10.28 -18.32
CA LYS A 227 1.07 10.19 -19.27
C LYS A 227 1.47 11.56 -19.80
N GLN A 228 0.52 12.39 -20.17
CA GLN A 228 0.76 13.74 -20.65
C GLN A 228 1.42 14.60 -19.56
N SER A 229 0.90 14.58 -18.35
CA SER A 229 1.47 15.30 -17.21
C SER A 229 2.89 14.82 -16.86
N TYR A 230 3.10 13.50 -16.86
CA TYR A 230 4.42 12.88 -16.67
C TYR A 230 5.42 13.38 -17.73
N GLN A 231 5.04 13.36 -19.01
CA GLN A 231 5.90 13.79 -20.11
C GLN A 231 6.22 15.29 -20.03
N GLN A 232 5.22 16.11 -19.68
CA GLN A 232 5.41 17.55 -19.48
C GLN A 232 6.35 17.84 -18.33
N TRP A 233 6.23 17.14 -17.21
CA TRP A 233 7.15 17.24 -16.08
C TRP A 233 8.55 16.76 -16.42
N ASN A 234 8.67 15.77 -17.29
CA ASN A 234 9.93 15.17 -17.76
C ASN A 234 10.85 14.78 -16.59
N PRO A 235 10.48 13.84 -15.74
CA PRO A 235 11.23 13.48 -14.54
C PRO A 235 12.53 12.74 -14.85
N ASP A 236 13.51 12.90 -13.96
CA ASP A 236 14.76 12.12 -13.94
C ASP A 236 14.56 10.80 -13.17
N VAL A 237 13.65 10.80 -12.18
CA VAL A 237 13.30 9.66 -11.34
C VAL A 237 11.79 9.55 -11.23
N ALA A 238 11.27 8.33 -11.32
CA ALA A 238 9.84 8.05 -11.12
C ALA A 238 9.63 6.92 -10.11
N LEU A 239 8.64 7.10 -9.24
CA LEU A 239 8.14 6.10 -8.31
C LEU A 239 6.66 5.87 -8.55
N ASP A 240 6.26 4.59 -8.56
CA ASP A 240 4.86 4.15 -8.60
C ASP A 240 4.60 3.33 -7.34
N ILE A 241 3.74 3.84 -6.46
CA ILE A 241 3.50 3.26 -5.14
C ILE A 241 2.27 2.38 -5.21
N HIS A 242 2.47 1.10 -4.92
CA HIS A 242 1.45 0.07 -4.89
C HIS A 242 1.33 -0.58 -3.52
N GLU A 243 0.23 -1.29 -3.30
CA GLU A 243 0.10 -2.25 -2.22
C GLU A 243 0.11 -3.68 -2.77
N TYR A 244 0.50 -4.62 -1.95
CA TYR A 244 0.41 -6.04 -2.27
C TYR A 244 -0.21 -6.82 -1.11
N THR A 245 -0.86 -7.93 -1.44
CA THR A 245 -1.31 -8.84 -0.41
C THR A 245 -0.16 -9.77 0.01
N PRO A 246 0.11 -9.95 1.31
CA PRO A 246 1.16 -10.84 1.77
C PRO A 246 0.87 -12.32 1.45
N LEU A 247 -0.41 -12.68 1.34
CA LEU A 247 -0.88 -14.03 1.04
C LEU A 247 -1.10 -14.19 -0.46
N ARG A 248 -0.05 -14.48 -1.19
CA ARG A 248 -0.10 -14.60 -2.65
C ARG A 248 -0.19 -16.07 -3.07
N ARG A 249 -1.22 -16.37 -3.86
CA ARG A 249 -1.52 -17.72 -4.33
C ARG A 249 -0.35 -18.35 -5.11
N GLU A 250 0.38 -17.55 -5.86
CA GLU A 250 1.52 -17.99 -6.68
C GLU A 250 2.63 -18.62 -5.84
N PHE A 251 2.86 -18.10 -4.63
CA PHE A 251 3.84 -18.68 -3.70
C PHE A 251 3.34 -20.00 -3.10
N ASN A 252 2.03 -20.10 -2.85
CA ASN A 252 1.44 -21.35 -2.35
C ASN A 252 1.60 -22.49 -3.35
N LEU A 253 1.46 -22.20 -4.65
CA LEU A 253 1.62 -23.19 -5.72
C LEU A 253 3.06 -23.72 -5.80
N LEU A 254 4.07 -22.89 -5.51
CA LEU A 254 5.47 -23.31 -5.54
C LEU A 254 5.86 -24.24 -4.39
N ARG A 255 5.27 -24.08 -3.23
CA ARG A 255 5.64 -24.83 -2.02
C ARG A 255 4.64 -25.88 -1.58
N GLY A 256 3.44 -25.88 -2.16
CA GLY A 256 2.34 -26.75 -1.73
C GLY A 256 1.80 -26.44 -0.33
N VAL A 257 2.26 -25.36 0.29
CA VAL A 257 1.82 -24.88 1.60
C VAL A 257 1.55 -23.39 1.57
N PRO A 258 0.59 -22.88 2.36
CA PRO A 258 0.33 -21.45 2.48
C PRO A 258 1.61 -20.70 2.84
N THR A 259 1.94 -19.68 2.07
CA THR A 259 3.16 -18.90 2.24
C THR A 259 2.79 -17.42 2.25
N ALA A 260 3.26 -16.69 3.25
CA ALA A 260 3.13 -15.24 3.33
C ALA A 260 4.48 -14.58 3.02
N ASN A 261 4.46 -13.43 2.38
CA ASN A 261 5.63 -12.58 2.27
C ASN A 261 5.77 -11.79 3.59
N ALA A 262 6.92 -11.89 4.22
CA ALA A 262 7.20 -11.25 5.50
C ALA A 262 7.86 -9.86 5.36
N ALA A 263 8.06 -9.36 4.14
CA ALA A 263 8.61 -8.03 3.93
C ALA A 263 7.54 -6.96 4.15
N ASP A 264 7.92 -5.85 4.78
CA ASP A 264 7.06 -4.67 4.95
C ASP A 264 7.03 -3.84 3.66
N VAL A 265 8.16 -3.77 2.95
CA VAL A 265 8.32 -3.04 1.69
C VAL A 265 8.97 -3.92 0.64
N LEU A 266 8.39 -3.93 -0.55
CA LEU A 266 8.95 -4.63 -1.71
C LEU A 266 9.32 -3.63 -2.80
N PHE A 267 10.50 -3.82 -3.38
CA PHE A 267 10.99 -3.01 -4.47
C PHE A 267 10.92 -3.76 -5.80
N LEU A 268 10.44 -3.07 -6.83
CA LEU A 268 10.54 -3.49 -8.22
C LEU A 268 11.36 -2.44 -8.99
N PRO A 269 12.68 -2.58 -9.03
CA PRO A 269 13.53 -1.67 -9.79
C PRO A 269 13.29 -1.83 -11.29
N THR A 270 13.79 -0.87 -12.08
CA THR A 270 13.68 -0.88 -13.55
C THR A 270 14.30 -2.15 -14.15
N GLY A 271 13.46 -3.11 -14.52
CA GLY A 271 13.90 -4.41 -15.06
C GLY A 271 13.65 -4.61 -16.55
N HIS A 272 13.00 -3.64 -17.23
CA HIS A 272 12.65 -3.78 -18.64
C HIS A 272 13.90 -3.87 -19.52
N LEU A 273 13.99 -4.89 -20.39
CA LEU A 273 15.18 -5.15 -21.18
C LEU A 273 15.53 -4.06 -22.19
N ASN A 274 14.56 -3.26 -22.62
CA ASN A 274 14.79 -2.09 -23.49
C ASN A 274 15.30 -0.86 -22.73
N ALA A 275 15.27 -0.87 -21.39
CA ALA A 275 15.91 0.17 -20.62
C ALA A 275 17.43 -0.01 -20.67
N PRO A 276 18.23 1.06 -20.91
CA PRO A 276 19.68 0.97 -20.92
C PRO A 276 20.21 0.31 -19.64
N LEU A 277 21.25 -0.52 -19.79
CA LEU A 277 21.84 -1.24 -18.65
C LEU A 277 22.24 -0.29 -17.52
N ALA A 278 22.80 0.88 -17.85
CA ALA A 278 23.19 1.89 -16.87
C ALA A 278 21.99 2.36 -16.01
N LEU A 279 20.81 2.53 -16.58
CA LEU A 279 19.62 2.92 -15.83
C LEU A 279 19.09 1.78 -14.97
N ARG A 280 19.16 0.54 -15.46
CA ARG A 280 18.79 -0.65 -14.66
C ARG A 280 19.73 -0.82 -13.48
N THR A 281 21.04 -0.69 -13.71
CA THR A 281 22.05 -0.73 -12.64
C THR A 281 21.86 0.40 -11.63
N LEU A 282 21.60 1.63 -12.08
CA LEU A 282 21.35 2.75 -11.19
C LEU A 282 20.09 2.53 -10.31
N SER A 283 19.03 2.03 -10.92
CA SER A 283 17.78 1.72 -10.21
C SER A 283 17.99 0.65 -9.13
N GLU A 284 18.78 -0.37 -9.42
CA GLU A 284 19.06 -1.49 -8.52
C GLU A 284 20.10 -1.11 -7.46
N GLU A 285 21.28 -0.63 -7.88
CA GLU A 285 22.44 -0.47 -7.01
C GLU A 285 22.37 0.81 -6.15
N LEU A 286 21.80 1.89 -6.68
CA LEU A 286 21.67 3.12 -5.92
C LEU A 286 20.32 3.19 -5.21
N PHE A 287 19.22 3.25 -5.96
CA PHE A 287 17.92 3.54 -5.34
C PHE A 287 17.42 2.41 -4.44
N ARG A 288 17.38 1.17 -4.93
CA ARG A 288 16.86 0.06 -4.14
C ARG A 288 17.74 -0.24 -2.93
N ARG A 289 19.04 -0.38 -3.11
CA ARG A 289 19.95 -0.75 -2.00
C ARG A 289 20.02 0.32 -0.91
N GLU A 290 20.10 1.59 -1.29
CA GLU A 290 20.10 2.67 -0.31
C GLU A 290 18.77 2.75 0.45
N ALA A 291 17.64 2.57 -0.24
CA ALA A 291 16.34 2.51 0.40
C ALA A 291 16.22 1.31 1.36
N GLU A 292 16.73 0.13 1.00
CA GLU A 292 16.78 -1.03 1.90
C GLU A 292 17.62 -0.77 3.15
N VAL A 293 18.78 -0.13 3.01
CA VAL A 293 19.62 0.23 4.17
C VAL A 293 18.86 1.13 5.13
N VAL A 294 18.17 2.15 4.62
CA VAL A 294 17.38 3.07 5.44
C VAL A 294 16.22 2.33 6.12
N LEU A 295 15.45 1.55 5.38
CA LEU A 295 14.31 0.78 5.92
C LEU A 295 14.75 -0.22 6.98
N ASN A 296 15.79 -1.01 6.70
CA ASN A 296 16.29 -2.01 7.64
C ASN A 296 16.84 -1.37 8.91
N SER A 297 17.49 -0.20 8.80
CA SER A 297 17.95 0.56 9.97
C SER A 297 16.80 1.11 10.82
N ALA A 298 15.65 1.37 10.19
CA ALA A 298 14.42 1.77 10.86
C ALA A 298 13.58 0.58 11.38
N GLY A 299 14.05 -0.66 11.18
CA GLY A 299 13.41 -1.88 11.64
C GLY A 299 12.39 -2.49 10.68
N TYR A 300 12.28 -1.98 9.45
CA TYR A 300 11.40 -2.54 8.43
C TYR A 300 12.12 -3.63 7.61
N ALA A 301 11.44 -4.74 7.38
CA ALA A 301 11.91 -5.77 6.47
C ALA A 301 11.64 -5.34 5.02
N SER A 302 12.65 -5.42 4.17
CA SER A 302 12.51 -5.08 2.76
C SER A 302 13.00 -6.20 1.84
N GLY A 303 12.56 -6.20 0.60
CA GLY A 303 12.95 -7.21 -0.37
C GLY A 303 12.53 -6.88 -1.80
N PHE A 304 12.75 -7.86 -2.68
CA PHE A 304 12.36 -7.78 -4.07
C PHE A 304 10.90 -8.15 -4.28
N TYR A 305 10.20 -7.34 -5.07
CA TYR A 305 8.90 -7.75 -5.61
C TYR A 305 9.12 -8.63 -6.84
N PHE A 306 8.60 -9.84 -6.81
CA PHE A 306 8.58 -10.74 -7.95
C PHE A 306 7.30 -11.57 -7.98
N THR A 307 6.93 -12.02 -9.15
CA THR A 307 5.89 -13.02 -9.35
C THR A 307 6.56 -14.29 -9.84
N PRO A 308 6.51 -15.39 -9.06
CA PRO A 308 7.05 -16.65 -9.54
C PRO A 308 6.26 -17.12 -10.76
N ARG A 309 6.95 -17.56 -11.79
CA ARG A 309 6.34 -18.25 -12.94
C ARG A 309 6.40 -19.73 -12.71
N VAL A 310 5.28 -20.40 -12.88
CA VAL A 310 5.24 -21.87 -12.94
C VAL A 310 5.76 -22.29 -14.32
N ALA A 311 6.52 -23.38 -14.39
CA ALA A 311 7.20 -23.82 -15.60
C ALA A 311 6.27 -24.16 -16.79
N ASP A 312 4.97 -24.30 -16.53
CA ASP A 312 3.94 -24.57 -17.54
C ASP A 312 3.36 -23.32 -18.23
N GLY A 313 3.83 -22.14 -17.86
CA GLY A 313 3.36 -20.88 -18.44
C GLY A 313 1.96 -20.45 -18.00
N SER A 314 1.34 -21.13 -17.05
CA SER A 314 0.04 -20.79 -16.50
C SER A 314 0.14 -19.70 -15.45
N LEU A 315 0.17 -18.45 -15.90
CA LEU A 315 -0.19 -17.25 -15.12
C LEU A 315 -0.89 -16.28 -16.02
#